data_fa0b11eecb906ba49fbc9f1e50c48876
#
_entry.id   fa0b11eecb906ba49fbc9f1e50c48876
#
_cell.length_a   1.000
_cell.length_b   1.000
_cell.length_c   1.000
_cell.angle_alpha   90.00
_cell.angle_beta   90.00
_cell.angle_gamma   90.00
#
_symmetry.space_group_name_H-M   'P 1'
#
loop_
_entity.id
_entity.type
_entity.pdbx_description
1 polymer ?
#
loop_
_entity_poly.entity_id
_entity_poly.type
_entity_poly.pdbx_seq_one_letter_code
_entity_poly.pdbx_strand_id
1 'polypeptide(L)'
;RYEYMIPAGSNSGFYLRGRHEIQILDDYKNGKLNSGGNGGIYSFSAPSKFVSRKPGQWQTAEATIRGDLVTVMLNGVKIHDGLKVDRSTGGHLDENVDQPGPVMLQGDHGAIAFRKIRIKPLQ
;
A
#
# COMPACT_ATOMS: atom_id res chain seq x y z
N ARG A 1 -1.30 -10.60 1.97
CA ARG A 1 -1.38 -10.56 0.51
C ARG A 1 -2.75 -10.06 0.09
N TYR A 2 -2.78 -9.21 -0.90
CA TYR A 2 -4.03 -8.71 -1.48
C TYR A 2 -3.86 -8.46 -2.97
N GLU A 3 -4.98 -8.53 -3.68
CA GLU A 3 -5.04 -8.13 -5.09
C GLU A 3 -6.04 -7.00 -5.23
N TYR A 4 -5.76 -6.07 -6.13
CA TYR A 4 -6.64 -4.95 -6.39
C TYR A 4 -6.66 -4.61 -7.88
N MET A 5 -7.78 -4.03 -8.27
CA MET A 5 -7.95 -3.46 -9.61
C MET A 5 -8.49 -2.05 -9.46
N ILE A 6 -7.85 -1.10 -10.12
CA ILE A 6 -8.21 0.31 -10.02
C ILE A 6 -8.63 0.83 -11.38
N PRO A 7 -9.78 1.52 -11.47
CA PRO A 7 -10.19 2.19 -12.70
C PRO A 7 -9.30 3.39 -13.01
N ALA A 8 -9.38 3.87 -14.26
CA ALA A 8 -8.66 5.06 -14.68
C ALA A 8 -8.99 6.26 -13.76
N GLY A 9 -7.95 6.96 -13.33
CA GLY A 9 -8.06 8.15 -12.50
C GLY A 9 -8.43 7.91 -11.03
N SER A 10 -8.54 6.66 -10.59
CA SER A 10 -8.98 6.36 -9.23
C SER A 10 -7.84 6.30 -8.22
N ASN A 11 -8.20 6.36 -6.95
CA ASN A 11 -7.30 6.39 -5.80
C ASN A 11 -7.91 5.55 -4.66
N SER A 12 -7.06 4.82 -3.95
CA SER A 12 -7.43 4.07 -2.76
C SER A 12 -6.21 3.89 -1.86
N GLY A 13 -6.25 2.97 -0.94
CA GLY A 13 -5.11 2.64 -0.08
C GLY A 13 -5.37 1.38 0.72
N PHE A 14 -4.28 0.71 1.07
CA PHE A 14 -4.29 -0.46 1.94
C PHE A 14 -3.43 -0.15 3.17
N TYR A 15 -4.05 -0.15 4.34
CA TYR A 15 -3.38 0.24 5.58
C TYR A 15 -2.94 -0.97 6.39
N LEU A 16 -1.66 -1.00 6.75
CA LEU A 16 -1.12 -1.94 7.73
C LEU A 16 -1.37 -1.37 9.13
N ARG A 17 -1.91 -2.19 10.02
CA ARG A 17 -2.25 -1.80 11.40
C ARG A 17 -3.18 -0.57 11.48
N GLY A 18 -3.88 -0.24 10.39
CA GLY A 18 -4.71 0.95 10.32
C GLY A 18 -3.93 2.26 10.38
N ARG A 19 -2.60 2.25 10.29
CA ARG A 19 -1.76 3.42 10.51
C ARG A 19 -0.77 3.72 9.41
N HIS A 20 -0.42 2.72 8.59
CA HIS A 20 0.58 2.85 7.53
C HIS A 20 -0.03 2.52 6.19
N GLU A 21 -0.25 3.53 5.38
CA GLU A 21 -0.88 3.38 4.07
C GLU A 21 0.11 2.96 3.00
N ILE A 22 -0.20 1.87 2.30
CA ILE A 22 0.40 1.52 1.03
C ILE A 22 -0.53 2.09 -0.04
N GLN A 23 -0.06 3.10 -0.77
CA GLN A 23 -0.87 3.84 -1.74
C GLN A 23 -1.33 2.96 -2.89
N ILE A 24 -2.57 3.16 -3.30
CA ILE A 24 -3.14 2.60 -4.52
C ILE A 24 -3.60 3.77 -5.39
N LEU A 25 -2.99 3.91 -6.56
CA LEU A 25 -3.22 5.03 -7.44
C LEU A 25 -3.08 4.61 -8.89
N ASP A 26 -3.95 5.11 -9.75
CA ASP A 26 -3.71 5.01 -11.19
C ASP A 26 -2.67 6.07 -11.60
N ASP A 27 -1.42 5.68 -11.59
CA ASP A 27 -0.28 6.52 -11.98
C ASP A 27 0.41 5.99 -13.24
N TYR A 28 -0.22 5.08 -13.96
CA TYR A 28 0.40 4.35 -15.07
C TYR A 28 0.98 5.27 -16.14
N LYS A 29 0.25 6.32 -16.50
CA LYS A 29 0.68 7.25 -17.56
C LYS A 29 1.82 8.16 -17.14
N ASN A 30 1.94 8.42 -15.85
CA ASN A 30 2.89 9.38 -15.35
C ASN A 30 4.29 8.74 -15.17
N GLY A 31 4.36 7.47 -14.76
CA GLY A 31 5.63 6.72 -14.66
C GLY A 31 6.63 7.25 -13.66
N LYS A 32 6.24 8.17 -12.78
CA LYS A 32 7.14 8.82 -11.82
C LYS A 32 7.10 8.13 -10.47
N LEU A 33 8.28 8.00 -9.85
CA LEU A 33 8.40 7.47 -8.50
C LEU A 33 8.26 8.60 -7.48
N ASN A 34 7.25 8.50 -6.62
CA ASN A 34 7.08 9.39 -5.48
C ASN A 34 6.31 8.68 -4.37
N SER A 35 6.34 9.24 -3.17
CA SER A 35 5.70 8.62 -2.01
C SER A 35 4.17 8.61 -2.09
N GLY A 36 3.58 9.40 -2.96
CA GLY A 36 2.14 9.39 -3.25
C GLY A 36 1.76 8.55 -4.46
N GLY A 37 2.72 7.87 -5.09
CA GLY A 37 2.46 6.97 -6.22
C GLY A 37 2.04 5.59 -5.77
N ASN A 38 1.59 4.78 -6.72
CA ASN A 38 1.12 3.43 -6.46
C ASN A 38 2.21 2.58 -5.81
N GLY A 39 1.91 1.97 -4.67
CA GLY A 39 2.86 1.20 -3.87
C GLY A 39 3.72 2.04 -2.93
N GLY A 40 3.65 3.36 -2.98
CA GLY A 40 4.36 4.23 -2.03
C GLY A 40 3.85 4.03 -0.60
N ILE A 41 4.74 4.16 0.39
CA ILE A 41 4.31 4.36 1.77
C ILE A 41 3.99 5.83 1.88
N TYR A 42 2.71 6.15 1.89
CA TYR A 42 2.20 7.48 1.63
C TYR A 42 2.88 8.58 2.44
N SER A 43 3.35 9.61 1.76
CA SER A 43 4.11 10.74 2.31
C SER A 43 5.39 10.37 3.06
N PHE A 44 5.83 9.12 2.94
CA PHE A 44 6.95 8.57 3.72
C PHE A 44 8.09 8.11 2.82
N SER A 45 7.80 7.24 1.85
CA SER A 45 8.82 6.67 0.97
C SER A 45 8.24 6.29 -0.38
N ALA A 46 8.92 6.67 -1.45
CA ALA A 46 8.60 6.24 -2.80
C ALA A 46 8.93 4.75 -2.98
N PRO A 47 8.19 4.01 -3.84
CA PRO A 47 8.63 2.69 -4.23
C PRO A 47 9.97 2.77 -4.97
N SER A 48 10.78 1.72 -4.84
CA SER A 48 12.11 1.69 -5.46
C SER A 48 12.06 1.49 -6.97
N LYS A 49 10.95 0.98 -7.50
CA LYS A 49 10.74 0.72 -8.91
C LYS A 49 9.30 1.01 -9.30
N PHE A 50 9.11 1.46 -10.54
CA PHE A 50 7.79 1.66 -11.12
C PHE A 50 7.33 0.34 -11.74
N VAL A 51 6.34 -0.30 -11.12
CA VAL A 51 5.80 -1.59 -11.55
C VAL A 51 4.29 -1.60 -11.66
N SER A 52 3.66 -0.42 -11.68
CA SER A 52 2.23 -0.27 -11.83
C SER A 52 1.73 -0.88 -13.13
N ARG A 53 0.55 -1.49 -13.07
CA ARG A 53 -0.15 -1.99 -14.26
C ARG A 53 -1.17 -0.97 -14.73
N LYS A 54 -1.64 -1.14 -15.96
CA LYS A 54 -2.69 -0.29 -16.55
C LYS A 54 -3.96 -0.34 -15.71
N PRO A 55 -4.74 0.76 -15.67
CA PRO A 55 -6.05 0.72 -15.03
C PRO A 55 -6.91 -0.40 -15.63
N GLY A 56 -7.71 -1.02 -14.79
CA GLY A 56 -8.53 -2.17 -15.17
C GLY A 56 -7.83 -3.51 -15.07
N GLN A 57 -6.52 -3.55 -14.86
CA GLN A 57 -5.77 -4.79 -14.65
C GLN A 57 -5.61 -5.08 -13.15
N TRP A 58 -5.69 -6.35 -12.79
CA TRP A 58 -5.44 -6.78 -11.43
C TRP A 58 -3.96 -6.68 -11.09
N GLN A 59 -3.67 -6.14 -9.92
CA GLN A 59 -2.33 -6.02 -9.36
C GLN A 59 -2.25 -6.84 -8.08
N THR A 60 -1.08 -7.39 -7.81
CA THR A 60 -0.86 -8.24 -6.63
C THR A 60 0.15 -7.57 -5.71
N ALA A 61 -0.21 -7.43 -4.45
CA ALA A 61 0.69 -6.91 -3.42
C ALA A 61 0.85 -7.93 -2.29
N GLU A 62 2.05 -7.96 -1.74
CA GLU A 62 2.37 -8.72 -0.56
C GLU A 62 3.15 -7.81 0.38
N ALA A 63 2.60 -7.57 1.56
CA ALA A 63 3.20 -6.67 2.53
C ALA A 63 3.45 -7.39 3.84
N THR A 64 4.61 -7.16 4.41
CA THR A 64 4.99 -7.68 5.72
C THR A 64 5.35 -6.52 6.62
N ILE A 65 4.78 -6.49 7.81
CA ILE A 65 5.20 -5.57 8.87
C ILE A 65 5.62 -6.38 10.09
N ARG A 66 6.85 -6.13 10.54
CA ARG A 66 7.41 -6.79 11.72
C ARG A 66 8.07 -5.72 12.58
N GLY A 67 7.53 -5.50 13.79
CA GLY A 67 7.93 -4.33 14.57
C GLY A 67 7.59 -3.06 13.80
N ASP A 68 8.58 -2.23 13.51
CA ASP A 68 8.44 -1.02 12.71
C ASP A 68 9.02 -1.13 11.29
N LEU A 69 9.33 -2.35 10.84
CA LEU A 69 9.93 -2.60 9.52
C LEU A 69 8.89 -3.15 8.54
N VAL A 70 8.80 -2.50 7.38
CA VAL A 70 7.86 -2.87 6.32
C VAL A 70 8.60 -3.30 5.07
N THR A 71 8.17 -4.44 4.52
CA THR A 71 8.64 -4.93 3.22
C THR A 71 7.43 -5.13 2.33
N VAL A 72 7.48 -4.62 1.11
CA VAL A 72 6.38 -4.70 0.16
C VAL A 72 6.87 -5.24 -1.17
N MET A 73 6.16 -6.24 -1.68
CA MET A 73 6.26 -6.74 -3.05
C MET A 73 5.05 -6.24 -3.82
N LEU A 74 5.26 -5.66 -4.99
CA LEU A 74 4.18 -5.26 -5.88
C LEU A 74 4.43 -5.88 -7.26
N ASN A 75 3.45 -6.63 -7.74
CA ASN A 75 3.53 -7.32 -9.03
C ASN A 75 4.81 -8.16 -9.18
N GLY A 76 5.20 -8.83 -8.09
CA GLY A 76 6.37 -9.70 -8.04
C GLY A 76 7.71 -9.00 -7.82
N VAL A 77 7.71 -7.69 -7.63
CA VAL A 77 8.94 -6.89 -7.45
C VAL A 77 8.98 -6.29 -6.05
N LYS A 78 10.09 -6.43 -5.35
CA LYS A 78 10.29 -5.82 -4.04
C LYS A 78 10.49 -4.32 -4.22
N ILE A 79 9.56 -3.53 -3.71
CA ILE A 79 9.56 -2.07 -3.85
C ILE A 79 9.88 -1.33 -2.55
N HIS A 80 9.74 -2.00 -1.40
CA HIS A 80 10.24 -1.55 -0.10
C HIS A 80 10.86 -2.75 0.60
N ASP A 81 12.02 -2.56 1.19
CA ASP A 81 12.77 -3.64 1.82
C ASP A 81 13.22 -3.21 3.22
N GLY A 82 12.49 -3.65 4.24
CA GLY A 82 12.77 -3.33 5.63
C GLY A 82 12.72 -1.83 5.93
N LEU A 83 11.77 -1.11 5.32
CA LEU A 83 11.59 0.31 5.57
C LEU A 83 11.10 0.54 6.98
N LYS A 84 11.76 1.38 7.74
CA LYS A 84 11.34 1.75 9.08
C LYS A 84 10.18 2.74 9.01
N VAL A 85 9.06 2.38 9.64
CA VAL A 85 7.85 3.20 9.70
C VAL A 85 7.53 3.54 11.17
N ASP A 86 8.07 4.62 11.64
CA ASP A 86 7.99 5.04 13.05
C ASP A 86 6.90 6.07 13.31
N ARG A 87 6.08 6.36 12.31
CA ARG A 87 4.92 7.27 12.42
C ARG A 87 3.82 6.86 11.45
N SER A 88 2.61 7.37 11.70
CA SER A 88 1.46 7.17 10.82
C SER A 88 1.61 7.94 9.51
N THR A 89 0.86 7.50 8.49
CA THR A 89 0.95 8.10 7.16
C THR A 89 -0.13 9.15 6.88
N GLY A 90 -1.21 9.20 7.61
CA GLY A 90 -2.37 10.03 7.33
C GLY A 90 -3.59 9.19 7.01
N GLY A 91 -4.78 9.70 7.25
CA GLY A 91 -6.01 8.92 7.16
C GLY A 91 -6.03 7.73 8.12
N HIS A 92 -5.16 7.76 9.10
CA HIS A 92 -4.83 6.67 10.00
C HIS A 92 -5.81 6.56 11.17
N LEU A 93 -5.82 5.38 11.80
CA LEU A 93 -6.70 5.09 12.93
C LEU A 93 -6.40 5.97 14.15
N ASP A 94 -5.12 6.04 14.55
CA ASP A 94 -4.61 6.87 15.65
C ASP A 94 -3.07 6.93 15.58
N GLU A 95 -2.42 7.52 16.59
CA GLU A 95 -0.96 7.70 16.62
C GLU A 95 -0.21 6.56 17.32
N ASN A 96 -0.90 5.51 17.76
CA ASN A 96 -0.29 4.39 18.49
C ASN A 96 0.34 3.38 17.52
N VAL A 97 1.34 3.81 16.78
CA VAL A 97 1.91 3.06 15.63
C VAL A 97 2.62 1.76 16.02
N ASP A 98 2.99 1.60 17.28
CA ASP A 98 3.64 0.40 17.81
C ASP A 98 2.63 -0.65 18.30
N GLN A 99 1.34 -0.35 18.28
CA GLN A 99 0.29 -1.23 18.76
C GLN A 99 -0.29 -2.07 17.62
N PRO A 100 -0.84 -3.26 17.92
CA PRO A 100 -1.62 -4.01 16.93
C PRO A 100 -2.77 -3.17 16.41
N GLY A 101 -3.16 -3.39 15.18
CA GLY A 101 -4.26 -2.70 14.57
C GLY A 101 -4.81 -3.46 13.36
N PRO A 102 -5.98 -3.05 12.87
CA PRO A 102 -6.64 -3.72 11.77
C PRO A 102 -5.99 -3.39 10.42
N VAL A 103 -6.26 -4.24 9.45
CA VAL A 103 -6.14 -3.85 8.04
C VAL A 103 -7.28 -2.89 7.74
N MET A 104 -6.97 -1.79 7.06
CA MET A 104 -7.99 -0.84 6.60
C MET A 104 -7.91 -0.68 5.08
N LEU A 105 -9.07 -0.56 4.45
CA LEU A 105 -9.20 -0.28 3.02
C LEU A 105 -9.79 1.12 2.87
N GLN A 106 -9.13 1.96 2.07
CA GLN A 106 -9.61 3.31 1.83
C GLN A 106 -10.70 3.28 0.75
N GLY A 107 -11.88 3.82 1.07
CA GLY A 107 -13.03 3.77 0.17
C GLY A 107 -13.59 5.13 -0.24
N ASP A 108 -13.00 6.23 0.20
CA ASP A 108 -13.56 7.58 0.03
C ASP A 108 -12.87 8.42 -1.06
N HIS A 109 -11.90 7.86 -1.80
CA HIS A 109 -11.12 8.58 -2.80
C HIS A 109 -11.35 8.10 -4.24
N GLY A 110 -12.19 7.12 -4.44
CA GLY A 110 -12.51 6.60 -5.76
C GLY A 110 -12.90 5.13 -5.74
N ALA A 111 -13.33 4.62 -6.87
CA ALA A 111 -13.70 3.23 -7.01
C ALA A 111 -12.48 2.32 -6.96
N ILE A 112 -12.64 1.15 -6.37
CA ILE A 112 -11.59 0.15 -6.19
C ILE A 112 -12.25 -1.22 -6.09
N ALA A 113 -11.57 -2.25 -6.58
CA ALA A 113 -11.95 -3.64 -6.34
C ALA A 113 -10.80 -4.36 -5.65
N PHE A 114 -11.10 -5.07 -4.58
CA PHE A 114 -10.16 -5.94 -3.88
C PHE A 114 -10.59 -7.39 -4.02
N ARG A 115 -9.63 -8.30 -4.06
CA ARG A 115 -9.90 -9.74 -3.99
C ARG A 115 -8.72 -10.45 -3.34
N LYS A 116 -8.94 -11.70 -2.90
CA LYS A 116 -7.90 -12.59 -2.38
C LYS A 116 -7.09 -11.94 -1.25
N ILE A 117 -7.77 -11.24 -0.35
CA ILE A 117 -7.12 -10.65 0.82
C ILE A 117 -6.83 -11.79 1.79
N ARG A 118 -5.56 -11.98 2.13
CA ARG A 118 -5.09 -13.00 3.06
C ARG A 118 -4.15 -12.37 4.07
N ILE A 119 -4.37 -12.70 5.33
CA ILE A 119 -3.57 -12.20 6.45
C ILE A 119 -2.99 -13.39 7.18
N LYS A 120 -1.68 -13.36 7.41
CA LYS A 120 -0.98 -14.39 8.18
C LYS A 120 -0.26 -13.72 9.33
N PRO A 121 -0.57 -14.07 10.58
CA PRO A 121 0.20 -13.59 11.71
C PRO A 121 1.65 -14.08 11.62
N LEU A 122 2.60 -13.21 11.95
CA LEU A 122 4.01 -13.56 12.07
C LEU A 122 4.34 -13.88 13.51
N GLN A 123 5.21 -14.84 13.68
CA GLN A 123 5.65 -15.26 15.00
C GLN A 123 7.01 -14.68 15.36
#